data_dd4922178bc0bb8e17c94c3244188356
#
_entry.id   dd4922178bc0bb8e17c94c3244188356
#
_cell.length_a   1.000
_cell.length_b   1.000
_cell.length_c   1.000
_cell.angle_alpha   90.00
_cell.angle_beta   90.00
_cell.angle_gamma   90.00
#
_symmetry.space_group_name_H-M   'P 1'
#
loop_
_entity.id
_entity.type
_entity.pdbx_description
1 polymer ?
#
loop_
_entity_poly.entity_id
_entity_poly.type
_entity_poly.pdbx_seq_one_letter_code
_entity_poly.pdbx_strand_id
1 'polypeptide(L)'
;MVFLHQTPSSSLMYEKLISLLPQYTSIAIDTPGFGMSDDIPGNPTIEDYGNYILEVLDNLEIEEFHLIGHHSGASIALYIENHYSKMIASLTLIGVFLATTEEKNLMKKQTGLDWSPKEDGSHLMNVWKLAGDILGAGEDLNLRQRETLDAIRAEVSAKQMHDAIWNFNEIEALRKTKAPSLILCSEDDVMYPFLNQAIECRSDAIVETIQGKNLEPDLDATNIAVLLMEFLKKI
;
A
#
# COMPACT_ATOMS: atom_id res chain seq x y z
N MET A 1 7.89 13.45 -3.76
CA MET A 1 7.56 12.06 -3.40
C MET A 1 6.07 11.85 -3.48
N VAL A 2 5.62 10.73 -4.01
CA VAL A 2 4.19 10.35 -4.10
C VAL A 2 3.99 9.09 -3.27
N PHE A 3 2.98 9.08 -2.40
CA PHE A 3 2.68 8.01 -1.46
C PHE A 3 1.30 7.43 -1.72
N LEU A 4 1.22 6.10 -1.86
CA LEU A 4 -0.01 5.34 -2.09
C LEU A 4 -0.23 4.37 -0.94
N HIS A 5 -1.34 4.55 -0.22
CA HIS A 5 -1.67 3.82 1.01
C HIS A 5 -2.19 2.40 0.74
N GLN A 6 -2.21 1.59 1.80
CA GLN A 6 -2.85 0.27 1.79
C GLN A 6 -4.39 0.35 1.86
N THR A 7 -5.04 -0.74 1.50
CA THR A 7 -6.44 -1.01 1.81
C THR A 7 -6.53 -1.64 3.20
N PRO A 8 -7.43 -1.15 4.08
CA PRO A 8 -8.47 -0.13 3.85
C PRO A 8 -8.14 1.28 4.40
N SER A 9 -6.87 1.61 4.60
CA SER A 9 -6.42 2.88 5.18
C SER A 9 -6.66 4.11 4.26
N SER A 10 -6.06 5.22 4.62
CA SER A 10 -6.04 6.47 3.85
C SER A 10 -4.64 7.07 3.82
N SER A 11 -4.47 8.19 3.12
CA SER A 11 -3.22 8.96 3.05
C SER A 11 -2.68 9.38 4.43
N LEU A 12 -3.54 9.44 5.45
CA LEU A 12 -3.17 9.80 6.83
C LEU A 12 -2.14 8.84 7.44
N MET A 13 -2.02 7.61 6.96
CA MET A 13 -1.01 6.67 7.42
C MET A 13 0.43 7.16 7.19
N TYR A 14 0.63 8.08 6.25
CA TYR A 14 1.94 8.63 5.93
C TYR A 14 2.29 9.91 6.70
N GLU A 15 1.39 10.46 7.54
CA GLU A 15 1.60 11.73 8.22
C GLU A 15 2.90 11.77 9.02
N LYS A 16 3.18 10.71 9.80
CA LYS A 16 4.42 10.60 10.58
C LYS A 16 5.65 10.52 9.67
N LEU A 17 5.61 9.66 8.66
CA LEU A 17 6.72 9.46 7.73
C LEU A 17 7.04 10.74 6.95
N ILE A 18 6.03 11.42 6.43
CA ILE A 18 6.19 12.68 5.69
C ILE A 18 6.81 13.77 6.58
N SER A 19 6.42 13.84 7.85
CA SER A 19 6.98 14.83 8.78
C SER A 19 8.50 14.66 9.01
N LEU A 20 9.03 13.47 8.76
CA LEU A 20 10.46 13.13 8.86
C LEU A 20 11.25 13.41 7.58
N LEU A 21 10.57 13.83 6.50
CA LEU A 21 11.13 14.06 5.16
C LEU A 21 10.92 15.51 4.70
N PRO A 22 11.19 16.54 5.54
CA PRO A 22 10.81 17.94 5.26
C PRO A 22 11.54 18.56 4.05
N GLN A 23 12.61 17.93 3.57
CA GLN A 23 13.38 18.38 2.40
C GLN A 23 12.72 17.99 1.07
N TYR A 24 11.67 17.17 1.08
CA TYR A 24 10.96 16.74 -0.11
C TYR A 24 9.53 17.30 -0.12
N THR A 25 9.07 17.70 -1.30
CA THR A 25 7.63 17.88 -1.52
C THR A 25 6.98 16.51 -1.52
N SER A 26 6.02 16.31 -0.64
CA SER A 26 5.32 15.03 -0.44
C SER A 26 3.85 15.17 -0.79
N ILE A 27 3.33 14.21 -1.56
CA ILE A 27 1.93 14.11 -1.96
C ILE A 27 1.46 12.72 -1.56
N ALA A 28 0.61 12.62 -0.54
CA ALA A 28 -0.06 11.40 -0.17
C ALA A 28 -1.49 11.44 -0.71
N ILE A 29 -1.85 10.46 -1.54
CA ILE A 29 -3.12 10.46 -2.26
C ILE A 29 -4.07 9.46 -1.60
N ASP A 30 -5.28 9.92 -1.28
CA ASP A 30 -6.38 9.01 -0.99
C ASP A 30 -6.79 8.32 -2.28
N THR A 31 -6.52 7.03 -2.39
CA THR A 31 -6.94 6.22 -3.53
C THR A 31 -8.45 6.31 -3.70
N PRO A 32 -8.99 6.41 -4.93
CA PRO A 32 -10.44 6.49 -5.14
C PRO A 32 -11.21 5.42 -4.37
N GLY A 33 -12.23 5.86 -3.61
CA GLY A 33 -13.00 5.01 -2.70
C GLY A 33 -12.47 4.92 -1.27
N PHE A 34 -11.36 5.60 -0.96
CA PHE A 34 -10.73 5.60 0.37
C PHE A 34 -10.56 7.03 0.88
N GLY A 35 -10.39 7.15 2.21
CA GLY A 35 -10.20 8.44 2.85
C GLY A 35 -11.28 9.45 2.47
N MET A 36 -10.87 10.58 1.88
CA MET A 36 -11.76 11.66 1.42
C MET A 36 -12.06 11.61 -0.08
N SER A 37 -11.52 10.63 -0.81
CA SER A 37 -11.80 10.49 -2.24
C SER A 37 -13.16 9.87 -2.51
N ASP A 38 -13.76 10.25 -3.65
CA ASP A 38 -15.03 9.70 -4.11
C ASP A 38 -14.91 8.22 -4.49
N ASP A 39 -16.02 7.48 -4.38
CA ASP A 39 -16.11 6.08 -4.73
C ASP A 39 -16.07 5.87 -6.25
N ILE A 40 -15.47 4.76 -6.70
CA ILE A 40 -15.48 4.36 -8.10
C ILE A 40 -16.63 3.36 -8.33
N PRO A 41 -17.46 3.55 -9.36
CA PRO A 41 -18.49 2.57 -9.69
C PRO A 41 -17.92 1.32 -10.36
N GLY A 42 -18.62 0.20 -10.22
CA GLY A 42 -18.32 -1.04 -10.94
C GLY A 42 -17.24 -1.91 -10.29
N ASN A 43 -16.39 -2.52 -11.10
CA ASN A 43 -15.32 -3.41 -10.66
C ASN A 43 -13.97 -2.87 -11.20
N PRO A 44 -13.40 -1.85 -10.54
CA PRO A 44 -12.13 -1.26 -10.98
C PRO A 44 -10.98 -2.27 -10.90
N THR A 45 -10.05 -2.15 -11.81
CA THR A 45 -8.79 -2.90 -11.84
C THR A 45 -7.65 -2.09 -11.23
N ILE A 46 -6.49 -2.69 -10.97
CA ILE A 46 -5.27 -1.96 -10.56
C ILE A 46 -4.89 -0.92 -11.63
N GLU A 47 -5.13 -1.20 -12.91
CA GLU A 47 -4.95 -0.25 -14.00
C GLU A 47 -5.84 0.99 -13.85
N ASP A 48 -7.14 0.79 -13.55
CA ASP A 48 -8.05 1.92 -13.35
C ASP A 48 -7.60 2.81 -12.19
N TYR A 49 -7.23 2.22 -11.05
CA TYR A 49 -6.67 2.98 -9.92
C TYR A 49 -5.40 3.73 -10.29
N GLY A 50 -4.47 3.08 -11.01
CA GLY A 50 -3.24 3.71 -11.47
C GLY A 50 -3.49 4.90 -12.40
N ASN A 51 -4.46 4.77 -13.31
CA ASN A 51 -4.82 5.84 -14.23
C ASN A 51 -5.44 7.05 -13.52
N TYR A 52 -6.30 6.85 -12.49
CA TYR A 52 -6.80 7.95 -11.66
C TYR A 52 -5.69 8.68 -10.92
N ILE A 53 -4.71 7.94 -10.35
CA ILE A 53 -3.55 8.55 -9.68
C ILE A 53 -2.74 9.39 -10.67
N LEU A 54 -2.50 8.88 -11.88
CA LEU A 54 -1.76 9.60 -12.93
C LEU A 54 -2.49 10.85 -13.38
N GLU A 55 -3.82 10.83 -13.50
CA GLU A 55 -4.63 12.01 -13.82
C GLU A 55 -4.48 13.10 -12.75
N VAL A 56 -4.44 12.71 -11.46
CA VAL A 56 -4.17 13.66 -10.36
C VAL A 56 -2.79 14.27 -10.50
N LEU A 57 -1.75 13.46 -10.77
CA LEU A 57 -0.37 13.94 -10.89
C LEU A 57 -0.18 14.85 -12.12
N ASP A 58 -0.84 14.53 -13.23
CA ASP A 58 -0.85 15.36 -14.45
C ASP A 58 -1.49 16.73 -14.17
N ASN A 59 -2.65 16.76 -13.50
CA ASN A 59 -3.31 18.00 -13.09
C ASN A 59 -2.49 18.85 -12.10
N LEU A 60 -1.59 18.21 -11.34
CA LEU A 60 -0.64 18.88 -10.46
C LEU A 60 0.69 19.24 -11.15
N GLU A 61 0.81 18.97 -12.46
CA GLU A 61 2.00 19.22 -13.28
C GLU A 61 3.26 18.51 -12.71
N ILE A 62 3.09 17.27 -12.19
CA ILE A 62 4.19 16.47 -11.65
C ILE A 62 4.75 15.56 -12.74
N GLU A 63 5.94 15.89 -13.24
CA GLU A 63 6.59 15.18 -14.35
C GLU A 63 7.50 14.03 -13.88
N GLU A 64 8.15 14.16 -12.72
CA GLU A 64 9.08 13.15 -12.18
C GLU A 64 8.95 13.06 -10.67
N PHE A 65 8.93 11.83 -10.12
CA PHE A 65 8.75 11.63 -8.69
C PHE A 65 9.33 10.29 -8.20
N HIS A 66 9.65 10.24 -6.91
CA HIS A 66 9.86 8.99 -6.17
C HIS A 66 8.49 8.44 -5.77
N LEU A 67 8.22 7.19 -6.10
CA LEU A 67 6.93 6.55 -5.86
C LEU A 67 7.05 5.55 -4.70
N ILE A 68 6.20 5.72 -3.70
CA ILE A 68 6.15 4.88 -2.49
C ILE A 68 4.76 4.25 -2.42
N GLY A 69 4.69 2.93 -2.37
CA GLY A 69 3.42 2.20 -2.26
C GLY A 69 3.46 1.20 -1.11
N HIS A 70 2.36 1.12 -0.35
CA HIS A 70 2.18 0.18 0.74
C HIS A 70 1.04 -0.79 0.43
N HIS A 71 1.28 -2.11 0.50
CA HIS A 71 0.33 -3.18 0.20
C HIS A 71 -0.40 -2.96 -1.15
N SER A 72 -1.71 -2.66 -1.16
CA SER A 72 -2.46 -2.34 -2.38
C SER A 72 -1.88 -1.16 -3.14
N GLY A 73 -1.37 -0.15 -2.42
CA GLY A 73 -0.63 0.96 -3.00
C GLY A 73 0.65 0.51 -3.71
N ALA A 74 1.29 -0.57 -3.25
CA ALA A 74 2.44 -1.17 -3.93
C ALA A 74 2.03 -1.83 -5.27
N SER A 75 0.87 -2.47 -5.33
CA SER A 75 0.35 -3.01 -6.61
C SER A 75 0.06 -1.91 -7.62
N ILE A 76 -0.55 -0.80 -7.17
CA ILE A 76 -0.79 0.38 -8.02
C ILE A 76 0.56 1.00 -8.47
N ALA A 77 1.52 1.11 -7.56
CA ALA A 77 2.85 1.65 -7.86
C ALA A 77 3.59 0.81 -8.92
N LEU A 78 3.50 -0.50 -8.85
CA LEU A 78 4.05 -1.41 -9.86
C LEU A 78 3.40 -1.22 -11.23
N TYR A 79 2.07 -1.03 -11.28
CA TYR A 79 1.39 -0.72 -12.53
C TYR A 79 1.88 0.60 -13.12
N ILE A 80 1.93 1.67 -12.31
CA ILE A 80 2.37 2.99 -12.75
C ILE A 80 3.82 2.93 -13.28
N GLU A 81 4.73 2.28 -12.55
CA GLU A 81 6.12 2.16 -12.98
C GLU A 81 6.26 1.41 -14.31
N ASN A 82 5.54 0.32 -14.50
CA ASN A 82 5.64 -0.48 -15.71
C ASN A 82 5.16 0.24 -16.97
N HIS A 83 4.21 1.15 -16.84
CA HIS A 83 3.61 1.86 -17.99
C HIS A 83 4.16 3.28 -18.16
N TYR A 84 4.66 3.89 -17.08
CA TYR A 84 5.11 5.29 -17.03
C TYR A 84 6.50 5.43 -16.40
N SER A 85 7.39 4.47 -16.63
CA SER A 85 8.71 4.37 -15.99
C SER A 85 9.58 5.64 -16.12
N LYS A 86 9.34 6.48 -17.14
CA LYS A 86 10.07 7.74 -17.34
C LYS A 86 9.76 8.80 -16.28
N MET A 87 8.63 8.70 -15.61
CA MET A 87 8.22 9.60 -14.54
C MET A 87 8.75 9.14 -13.17
N ILE A 88 9.23 7.89 -13.08
CA ILE A 88 9.58 7.27 -11.79
C ILE A 88 11.08 7.32 -11.56
N ALA A 89 11.52 8.26 -10.71
CA ALA A 89 12.92 8.39 -10.31
C ALA A 89 13.39 7.21 -9.44
N SER A 90 12.51 6.70 -8.57
CA SER A 90 12.73 5.48 -7.79
C SER A 90 11.41 4.90 -7.30
N LEU A 91 11.42 3.62 -6.95
CA LEU A 91 10.27 2.88 -6.45
C LEU A 91 10.56 2.32 -5.06
N THR A 92 9.70 2.60 -4.09
CA THR A 92 9.73 1.98 -2.76
C THR A 92 8.44 1.20 -2.54
N LEU A 93 8.57 -0.09 -2.25
CA LEU A 93 7.44 -1.00 -2.01
C LEU A 93 7.49 -1.49 -0.58
N ILE A 94 6.44 -1.25 0.19
CA ILE A 94 6.29 -1.69 1.58
C ILE A 94 5.22 -2.77 1.63
N GLY A 95 5.52 -3.95 2.16
CA GLY A 95 4.59 -5.07 2.26
C GLY A 95 3.97 -5.48 0.91
N VAL A 96 4.77 -5.54 -0.16
CA VAL A 96 4.27 -5.87 -1.50
C VAL A 96 3.79 -7.33 -1.60
N PHE A 97 2.62 -7.56 -2.22
CA PHE A 97 1.99 -8.87 -2.30
C PHE A 97 2.54 -9.72 -3.46
N LEU A 98 3.66 -10.41 -3.24
CA LEU A 98 4.34 -11.24 -4.26
C LEU A 98 3.91 -12.72 -4.22
N ALA A 99 2.62 -12.98 -4.04
CA ALA A 99 2.08 -14.32 -4.09
C ALA A 99 1.86 -14.81 -5.53
N THR A 100 2.10 -16.10 -5.75
CA THR A 100 1.78 -16.77 -7.02
C THR A 100 0.26 -16.83 -7.23
N THR A 101 -0.17 -17.12 -8.46
CA THR A 101 -1.60 -17.29 -8.77
C THR A 101 -2.26 -18.39 -7.94
N GLU A 102 -1.54 -19.48 -7.66
CA GLU A 102 -2.00 -20.60 -6.84
C GLU A 102 -2.19 -20.17 -5.38
N GLU A 103 -1.23 -19.45 -4.82
CA GLU A 103 -1.31 -18.92 -3.45
C GLU A 103 -2.46 -17.91 -3.33
N LYS A 104 -2.59 -16.97 -4.27
CA LYS A 104 -3.72 -16.04 -4.32
C LYS A 104 -5.07 -16.76 -4.34
N ASN A 105 -5.21 -17.80 -5.16
CA ASN A 105 -6.44 -18.59 -5.23
C ASN A 105 -6.76 -19.33 -3.92
N LEU A 106 -5.75 -19.76 -3.17
CA LEU A 106 -5.93 -20.36 -1.85
C LEU A 106 -6.33 -19.31 -0.82
N MET A 107 -5.65 -18.17 -0.78
CA MET A 107 -5.93 -17.08 0.17
C MET A 107 -7.32 -16.48 -0.06
N LYS A 108 -7.72 -16.25 -1.31
CA LYS A 108 -9.06 -15.73 -1.66
C LYS A 108 -10.20 -16.54 -1.09
N LYS A 109 -10.02 -17.87 -0.93
CA LYS A 109 -11.02 -18.76 -0.32
C LYS A 109 -11.10 -18.62 1.19
N GLN A 110 -10.07 -18.10 1.84
CA GLN A 110 -9.94 -18.00 3.29
C GLN A 110 -10.23 -16.59 3.82
N THR A 111 -10.03 -15.56 2.98
CA THR A 111 -10.25 -14.16 3.35
C THR A 111 -11.70 -13.77 3.12
N GLY A 112 -12.52 -14.00 4.13
CA GLY A 112 -13.91 -13.53 4.20
C GLY A 112 -14.01 -12.28 5.10
N LEU A 113 -13.43 -11.15 4.66
CA LEU A 113 -13.64 -9.88 5.37
C LEU A 113 -15.03 -9.34 5.00
N ASP A 114 -15.97 -9.48 5.93
CA ASP A 114 -17.32 -8.94 5.83
C ASP A 114 -17.47 -7.80 6.83
N TRP A 115 -17.44 -6.58 6.31
CA TRP A 115 -17.64 -5.34 7.06
C TRP A 115 -19.02 -4.75 6.83
N SER A 116 -19.88 -5.48 6.14
CA SER A 116 -21.24 -5.03 5.84
C SER A 116 -22.00 -4.69 7.12
N PRO A 117 -22.81 -3.62 7.12
CA PRO A 117 -23.58 -3.21 8.28
C PRO A 117 -24.46 -4.33 8.83
N LYS A 118 -24.40 -4.53 10.16
CA LYS A 118 -25.23 -5.49 10.90
C LYS A 118 -26.07 -4.76 11.92
N GLU A 119 -27.31 -5.20 12.12
CA GLU A 119 -28.29 -4.58 13.01
C GLU A 119 -27.76 -4.44 14.45
N ASP A 120 -27.02 -5.43 14.91
CA ASP A 120 -26.44 -5.45 16.27
C ASP A 120 -25.13 -4.63 16.41
N GLY A 121 -24.63 -4.02 15.32
CA GLY A 121 -23.38 -3.25 15.31
C GLY A 121 -22.11 -4.11 15.40
N SER A 122 -22.21 -5.43 15.38
CA SER A 122 -21.06 -6.34 15.55
C SER A 122 -19.97 -6.15 14.50
N HIS A 123 -20.31 -5.70 13.29
CA HIS A 123 -19.34 -5.37 12.23
C HIS A 123 -18.34 -4.31 12.68
N LEU A 124 -18.76 -3.29 13.45
CA LEU A 124 -17.86 -2.25 13.97
C LEU A 124 -16.79 -2.84 14.91
N MET A 125 -17.21 -3.75 15.79
CA MET A 125 -16.29 -4.44 16.70
C MET A 125 -15.36 -5.40 15.98
N ASN A 126 -15.80 -5.99 14.86
CA ASN A 126 -14.93 -6.85 14.04
C ASN A 126 -13.83 -6.02 13.37
N VAL A 127 -14.17 -4.86 12.82
CA VAL A 127 -13.17 -3.94 12.23
C VAL A 127 -12.24 -3.37 13.31
N TRP A 128 -12.76 -3.02 14.48
CA TRP A 128 -11.94 -2.60 15.63
C TRP A 128 -10.89 -3.66 16.01
N LYS A 129 -11.29 -4.94 16.06
CA LYS A 129 -10.37 -6.05 16.31
C LYS A 129 -9.38 -6.23 15.17
N LEU A 130 -9.83 -6.16 13.92
CA LEU A 130 -8.95 -6.21 12.75
C LEU A 130 -7.85 -5.15 12.86
N ALA A 131 -8.22 -3.89 13.11
CA ALA A 131 -7.28 -2.79 13.22
C ALA A 131 -6.24 -2.99 14.34
N GLY A 132 -6.66 -3.51 15.50
CA GLY A 132 -5.77 -3.75 16.62
C GLY A 132 -4.90 -4.98 16.48
N ASP A 133 -5.51 -6.11 16.15
CA ASP A 133 -4.88 -7.42 16.29
C ASP A 133 -4.14 -7.84 15.01
N ILE A 134 -4.73 -7.57 13.84
CA ILE A 134 -4.18 -7.98 12.54
C ILE A 134 -3.34 -6.86 11.93
N LEU A 135 -3.90 -5.64 11.80
CA LEU A 135 -3.16 -4.53 11.19
C LEU A 135 -2.00 -4.07 12.08
N GLY A 136 -2.12 -4.17 13.40
CA GLY A 136 -0.99 -3.94 14.29
C GLY A 136 -1.10 -2.67 15.13
N ALA A 137 -2.24 -1.96 15.11
CA ALA A 137 -2.43 -0.78 15.97
C ALA A 137 -2.31 -1.10 17.48
N GLY A 138 -2.56 -2.37 17.87
CA GLY A 138 -2.36 -2.83 19.24
C GLY A 138 -3.11 -1.99 20.26
N GLU A 139 -2.38 -1.44 21.22
CA GLU A 139 -2.89 -0.58 22.29
C GLU A 139 -2.90 0.92 21.93
N ASP A 140 -2.36 1.32 20.76
CA ASP A 140 -2.51 2.70 20.27
C ASP A 140 -3.96 2.93 19.83
N LEU A 141 -4.78 3.42 20.77
CA LEU A 141 -6.21 3.61 20.55
C LEU A 141 -6.52 4.67 19.49
N ASN A 142 -5.65 5.66 19.29
CA ASN A 142 -5.84 6.69 18.26
C ASN A 142 -5.60 6.10 16.86
N LEU A 143 -4.51 5.36 16.69
CA LEU A 143 -4.22 4.65 15.46
C LEU A 143 -5.31 3.61 15.15
N ARG A 144 -5.70 2.82 16.15
CA ARG A 144 -6.77 1.82 16.02
C ARG A 144 -8.10 2.44 15.62
N GLN A 145 -8.45 3.60 16.19
CA GLN A 145 -9.67 4.32 15.84
C GLN A 145 -9.60 4.84 14.40
N ARG A 146 -8.49 5.45 13.98
CA ARG A 146 -8.30 5.94 12.61
C ARG A 146 -8.50 4.81 11.60
N GLU A 147 -7.77 3.71 11.75
CA GLU A 147 -7.87 2.54 10.87
C GLU A 147 -9.28 1.93 10.84
N THR A 148 -9.96 1.93 11.99
CA THR A 148 -11.34 1.45 12.07
C THR A 148 -12.30 2.33 11.28
N LEU A 149 -12.18 3.65 11.41
CA LEU A 149 -13.05 4.60 10.69
C LEU A 149 -12.79 4.55 9.18
N ASP A 150 -11.52 4.50 8.77
CA ASP A 150 -11.12 4.38 7.36
C ASP A 150 -11.68 3.08 6.75
N ALA A 151 -11.55 1.96 7.45
CA ALA A 151 -12.05 0.67 6.99
C ALA A 151 -13.59 0.65 6.83
N ILE A 152 -14.31 1.23 7.79
CA ILE A 152 -15.77 1.32 7.73
C ILE A 152 -16.21 2.23 6.58
N ARG A 153 -15.52 3.38 6.40
CA ARG A 153 -15.79 4.28 5.26
C ARG A 153 -15.59 3.57 3.92
N ALA A 154 -14.58 2.73 3.82
CA ALA A 154 -14.16 2.09 2.58
C ALA A 154 -14.80 0.69 2.35
N GLU A 155 -15.86 0.30 3.07
CA GLU A 155 -16.43 -1.05 3.04
C GLU A 155 -16.57 -1.63 1.62
N VAL A 156 -17.25 -0.92 0.73
CA VAL A 156 -17.45 -1.35 -0.68
C VAL A 156 -16.14 -1.30 -1.46
N SER A 157 -15.38 -0.21 -1.32
CA SER A 157 -14.16 0.04 -2.06
C SER A 157 -13.03 -0.89 -1.64
N ALA A 158 -12.98 -1.31 -0.37
CA ALA A 158 -12.03 -2.32 0.09
C ALA A 158 -12.27 -3.67 -0.59
N LYS A 159 -13.51 -4.07 -0.79
CA LYS A 159 -13.84 -5.28 -1.54
C LYS A 159 -13.44 -5.16 -3.01
N GLN A 160 -13.74 -4.03 -3.65
CA GLN A 160 -13.34 -3.75 -5.03
C GLN A 160 -11.82 -3.82 -5.20
N MET A 161 -11.06 -3.20 -4.29
CA MET A 161 -9.60 -3.23 -4.31
C MET A 161 -9.05 -4.64 -4.10
N HIS A 162 -9.59 -5.42 -3.17
CA HIS A 162 -9.19 -6.81 -3.00
C HIS A 162 -9.43 -7.62 -4.28
N ASP A 163 -10.59 -7.45 -4.94
CA ASP A 163 -10.88 -8.13 -6.20
C ASP A 163 -9.89 -7.70 -7.30
N ALA A 164 -9.49 -6.43 -7.34
CA ALA A 164 -8.46 -5.92 -8.26
C ALA A 164 -7.08 -6.57 -8.01
N ILE A 165 -6.63 -6.64 -6.74
CA ILE A 165 -5.35 -7.24 -6.35
C ILE A 165 -5.31 -8.74 -6.67
N TRP A 166 -6.40 -9.49 -6.45
CA TRP A 166 -6.45 -10.92 -6.77
C TRP A 166 -6.23 -11.20 -8.25
N ASN A 167 -6.54 -10.25 -9.13
CA ASN A 167 -6.41 -10.37 -10.57
C ASN A 167 -5.14 -9.72 -11.14
N PHE A 168 -4.35 -8.99 -10.33
CA PHE A 168 -3.09 -8.39 -10.77
C PHE A 168 -1.92 -9.35 -10.52
N ASN A 169 -0.86 -9.28 -11.31
CA ASN A 169 0.32 -10.12 -11.18
C ASN A 169 1.54 -9.28 -10.78
N GLU A 170 1.71 -9.07 -9.47
CA GLU A 170 2.80 -8.26 -8.91
C GLU A 170 4.18 -8.86 -9.19
N ILE A 171 4.30 -10.20 -9.24
CA ILE A 171 5.57 -10.88 -9.56
C ILE A 171 6.04 -10.49 -10.96
N GLU A 172 5.15 -10.59 -11.94
CA GLU A 172 5.46 -10.22 -13.32
C GLU A 172 5.69 -8.71 -13.46
N ALA A 173 4.91 -7.90 -12.75
CA ALA A 173 5.08 -6.45 -12.74
C ALA A 173 6.44 -6.05 -12.12
N LEU A 174 6.84 -6.66 -10.99
CA LEU A 174 8.13 -6.41 -10.36
C LEU A 174 9.31 -6.81 -11.27
N ARG A 175 9.21 -7.92 -11.99
CA ARG A 175 10.24 -8.33 -12.96
C ARG A 175 10.43 -7.31 -14.09
N LYS A 176 9.38 -6.60 -14.48
CA LYS A 176 9.43 -5.59 -15.55
C LYS A 176 9.90 -4.22 -15.08
N THR A 177 9.91 -3.97 -13.78
CA THR A 177 10.31 -2.70 -13.19
C THR A 177 11.73 -2.32 -13.59
N LYS A 178 11.94 -1.07 -13.95
CA LYS A 178 13.24 -0.50 -14.39
C LYS A 178 13.84 0.45 -13.35
N ALA A 179 12.99 1.16 -12.62
CA ALA A 179 13.42 2.12 -11.62
C ALA A 179 14.24 1.45 -10.51
N PRO A 180 15.26 2.13 -9.96
CA PRO A 180 15.93 1.68 -8.73
C PRO A 180 14.86 1.40 -7.66
N SER A 181 14.98 0.25 -6.97
CA SER A 181 13.91 -0.21 -6.09
C SER A 181 14.41 -0.51 -4.68
N LEU A 182 13.63 -0.05 -3.70
CA LEU A 182 13.74 -0.38 -2.28
C LEU A 182 12.48 -1.17 -1.89
N ILE A 183 12.66 -2.36 -1.30
CA ILE A 183 11.56 -3.23 -0.89
C ILE A 183 11.67 -3.45 0.61
N LEU A 184 10.62 -3.11 1.33
CA LEU A 184 10.55 -3.14 2.79
C LEU A 184 9.40 -4.04 3.22
N CYS A 185 9.57 -4.80 4.29
CA CYS A 185 8.50 -5.60 4.89
C CYS A 185 8.81 -5.89 6.35
N SER A 186 7.80 -5.85 7.21
CA SER A 186 7.91 -6.29 8.60
C SER A 186 7.84 -7.82 8.68
N GLU A 187 8.62 -8.44 9.59
CA GLU A 187 8.54 -9.90 9.82
C GLU A 187 7.14 -10.35 10.29
N ASP A 188 6.42 -9.46 10.94
CA ASP A 188 5.06 -9.69 11.42
C ASP A 188 3.95 -9.27 10.43
N ASP A 189 4.33 -8.80 9.23
CA ASP A 189 3.40 -8.47 8.15
C ASP A 189 2.87 -9.76 7.48
N VAL A 190 1.60 -9.75 7.12
CA VAL A 190 0.95 -10.87 6.39
C VAL A 190 1.59 -11.13 5.00
N MET A 191 2.33 -10.17 4.45
CA MET A 191 3.05 -10.29 3.18
C MET A 191 4.48 -10.82 3.32
N TYR A 192 5.03 -10.89 4.56
CA TYR A 192 6.40 -11.33 4.79
C TYR A 192 6.74 -12.72 4.22
N PRO A 193 5.84 -13.72 4.27
CA PRO A 193 6.11 -15.04 3.67
C PRO A 193 6.45 -14.99 2.18
N PHE A 194 6.07 -13.92 1.47
CA PHE A 194 6.31 -13.74 0.03
C PHE A 194 7.54 -12.87 -0.27
N LEU A 195 8.23 -12.32 0.74
CA LEU A 195 9.34 -11.38 0.55
C LEU A 195 10.51 -11.98 -0.23
N ASN A 196 10.76 -13.28 -0.10
CA ASN A 196 11.82 -13.96 -0.85
C ASN A 196 11.61 -13.87 -2.38
N GLN A 197 10.37 -13.78 -2.85
CA GLN A 197 10.05 -13.57 -4.26
C GLN A 197 10.62 -12.25 -4.80
N ALA A 198 10.76 -11.22 -3.94
CA ALA A 198 11.37 -9.95 -4.32
C ALA A 198 12.82 -10.13 -4.78
N ILE A 199 13.61 -10.89 -4.00
CA ILE A 199 15.02 -11.17 -4.30
C ILE A 199 15.15 -11.99 -5.60
N GLU A 200 14.27 -12.96 -5.80
CA GLU A 200 14.23 -13.78 -7.01
C GLU A 200 13.82 -12.98 -8.26
N CYS A 201 12.91 -12.03 -8.10
CA CYS A 201 12.41 -11.20 -9.21
C CYS A 201 13.35 -10.04 -9.55
N ARG A 202 14.00 -9.44 -8.53
CA ARG A 202 14.80 -8.22 -8.65
C ARG A 202 16.03 -8.30 -7.74
N SER A 203 17.07 -9.03 -8.21
CA SER A 203 18.32 -9.19 -7.46
C SER A 203 19.13 -7.89 -7.30
N ASP A 204 18.78 -6.85 -8.04
CA ASP A 204 19.36 -5.50 -7.96
C ASP A 204 18.59 -4.56 -7.00
N ALA A 205 17.41 -4.95 -6.51
CA ALA A 205 16.69 -4.19 -5.51
C ALA A 205 17.36 -4.29 -4.13
N ILE A 206 17.26 -3.21 -3.35
CA ILE A 206 17.60 -3.25 -1.93
C ILE A 206 16.38 -3.81 -1.19
N VAL A 207 16.57 -4.87 -0.41
CA VAL A 207 15.51 -5.51 0.39
C VAL A 207 15.90 -5.42 1.86
N GLU A 208 15.06 -4.80 2.69
CA GLU A 208 15.32 -4.60 4.10
C GLU A 208 14.10 -4.99 4.95
N THR A 209 14.37 -5.52 6.14
CA THR A 209 13.33 -5.84 7.12
C THR A 209 13.11 -4.65 8.05
N ILE A 210 11.84 -4.35 8.31
CA ILE A 210 11.39 -3.25 9.17
C ILE A 210 10.45 -3.77 10.25
N GLN A 211 9.90 -2.88 11.07
CA GLN A 211 8.92 -3.21 12.09
C GLN A 211 7.53 -2.67 11.72
N GLY A 212 6.48 -3.03 12.47
CA GLY A 212 5.18 -2.36 12.37
C GLY A 212 4.02 -3.19 11.86
N LYS A 213 4.19 -4.51 11.71
CA LYS A 213 3.18 -5.43 11.15
C LYS A 213 2.69 -4.92 9.79
N ASN A 214 1.38 -4.64 9.67
CA ASN A 214 0.76 -4.11 8.45
C ASN A 214 0.51 -2.58 8.53
N LEU A 215 1.15 -1.87 9.48
CA LEU A 215 1.05 -0.42 9.67
C LEU A 215 2.45 0.21 9.76
N GLU A 216 3.39 -0.30 8.98
CA GLU A 216 4.79 0.08 9.04
C GLU A 216 5.02 1.59 8.86
N PRO A 217 4.32 2.32 7.95
CA PRO A 217 4.48 3.76 7.82
C PRO A 217 4.12 4.56 9.08
N ASP A 218 3.25 4.02 9.94
CA ASP A 218 2.91 4.61 11.23
C ASP A 218 3.84 4.18 12.36
N LEU A 219 4.16 2.89 12.41
CA LEU A 219 4.78 2.26 13.57
C LEU A 219 6.32 2.25 13.48
N ASP A 220 6.87 2.29 12.26
CA ASP A 220 8.32 2.31 12.01
C ASP A 220 8.75 3.50 11.12
N ALA A 221 7.99 4.58 11.12
CA ALA A 221 8.21 5.77 10.29
C ALA A 221 9.66 6.27 10.31
N THR A 222 10.30 6.27 11.49
CA THR A 222 11.68 6.76 11.66
C THR A 222 12.68 5.89 10.92
N ASN A 223 12.59 4.58 11.05
CA ASN A 223 13.49 3.65 10.37
C ASN A 223 13.25 3.68 8.85
N ILE A 224 11.98 3.70 8.42
CA ILE A 224 11.63 3.82 6.99
C ILE A 224 12.21 5.11 6.41
N ALA A 225 12.12 6.25 7.11
CA ALA A 225 12.71 7.51 6.66
C ALA A 225 14.23 7.40 6.50
N VAL A 226 14.93 6.75 7.43
CA VAL A 226 16.39 6.52 7.35
C VAL A 226 16.73 5.66 6.14
N LEU A 227 16.09 4.50 5.99
CA LEU A 227 16.34 3.57 4.88
C LEU A 227 16.03 4.22 3.52
N LEU A 228 14.94 4.96 3.42
CA LEU A 228 14.57 5.70 2.22
C LEU A 228 15.63 6.74 1.86
N MET A 229 16.09 7.53 2.85
CA MET A 229 17.13 8.54 2.64
C MET A 229 18.48 7.94 2.26
N GLU A 230 18.85 6.79 2.83
CA GLU A 230 20.07 6.07 2.46
C GLU A 230 19.99 5.49 1.06
N PHE A 231 18.83 4.97 0.68
CA PHE A 231 18.57 4.49 -0.66
C PHE A 231 18.70 5.61 -1.70
N LEU A 232 18.02 6.74 -1.46
CA LEU A 232 18.02 7.88 -2.39
C LEU A 232 19.40 8.54 -2.57
N LYS A 233 20.33 8.39 -1.61
CA LYS A 233 21.72 8.85 -1.76
C LYS A 233 22.56 7.95 -2.68
N LYS A 234 22.10 6.73 -2.97
CA LYS A 234 22.86 5.74 -3.76
C LYS A 234 22.46 5.74 -5.24
N ILE A 235 21.36 6.40 -5.57
CA ILE A 235 20.81 6.52 -6.93
C ILE A 235 20.86 8.00 -7.44
#